data_d1f0a25edc985102917e3f9d656f7bd8
#
_entry.id   d1f0a25edc985102917e3f9d656f7bd8
#
_cell.length_a   1.000
_cell.length_b   1.000
_cell.length_c   1.000
_cell.angle_alpha   90.00
_cell.angle_beta   90.00
_cell.angle_gamma   90.00
#
_symmetry.space_group_name_H-M   'P 1'
#
loop_
_entity.id
_entity.type
_entity.pdbx_description
1 polymer ?
#
loop_
_entity_poly.entity_id
_entity_poly.type
_entity_poly.pdbx_seq_one_letter_code
_entity_poly.pdbx_strand_id
1 'polypeptide(L)'
;MKLGAFSISLNVKDINVSKEFYENLGFKVFAGDIENNYLIMKNENNLVGLFQGMFENNIMTFNPGWDTSANKLESFDDVREIQKDLKKKGVKLEQEADEDSSGPGSIVLMDPDGNTILLDQHV
;
A
#
# COMPACT_ATOMS: atom_id res chain seq x y z
N MET A 1 -8.16 -8.70 12.80
CA MET A 1 -8.02 -7.54 11.88
C MET A 1 -7.39 -8.02 10.57
N LYS A 2 -8.10 -7.81 9.47
CA LYS A 2 -7.64 -8.23 8.14
C LYS A 2 -7.18 -7.01 7.36
N LEU A 3 -5.89 -6.93 7.08
CA LEU A 3 -5.30 -5.76 6.43
C LEU A 3 -5.25 -5.86 4.90
N GLY A 4 -5.62 -7.02 4.33
CA GLY A 4 -5.62 -7.21 2.89
C GLY A 4 -4.24 -7.48 2.30
N ALA A 5 -4.12 -7.25 0.99
CA ALA A 5 -2.87 -7.49 0.27
C ALA A 5 -1.76 -6.58 0.75
N PHE A 6 -0.54 -7.11 0.78
CA PHE A 6 0.65 -6.36 1.18
C PHE A 6 1.52 -6.02 -0.03
N SER A 7 2.06 -4.80 -0.03
CA SER A 7 3.14 -4.42 -0.94
C SER A 7 4.14 -3.53 -0.20
N ILE A 8 5.41 -3.62 -0.58
CA ILE A 8 6.39 -2.63 -0.16
C ILE A 8 6.44 -1.53 -1.21
N SER A 9 6.28 -0.28 -0.79
CA SER A 9 6.34 0.88 -1.69
C SER A 9 7.70 1.53 -1.55
N LEU A 10 8.50 1.46 -2.61
CA LEU A 10 9.88 1.91 -2.60
C LEU A 10 10.02 3.27 -3.26
N ASN A 11 10.71 4.18 -2.58
CA ASN A 11 11.17 5.43 -3.18
C ASN A 11 12.38 5.12 -4.05
N VAL A 12 12.27 5.33 -5.35
CA VAL A 12 13.34 5.03 -6.30
C VAL A 12 13.86 6.31 -6.95
N LYS A 13 15.15 6.31 -7.29
CA LYS A 13 15.80 7.47 -7.93
C LYS A 13 15.54 7.53 -9.42
N ASP A 14 15.54 6.37 -10.08
CA ASP A 14 15.28 6.24 -11.50
C ASP A 14 14.42 4.99 -11.73
N ILE A 15 13.16 5.22 -12.04
CA ILE A 15 12.16 4.15 -12.14
C ILE A 15 12.47 3.19 -13.30
N ASN A 16 13.11 3.66 -14.37
CA ASN A 16 13.48 2.80 -15.49
C ASN A 16 14.57 1.80 -15.08
N VAL A 17 15.55 2.26 -14.31
CA VAL A 17 16.62 1.40 -13.78
C VAL A 17 16.04 0.39 -12.80
N SER A 18 15.15 0.83 -11.91
CA SER A 18 14.51 -0.05 -10.94
C SER A 18 13.61 -1.09 -11.61
N LYS A 19 12.84 -0.69 -12.63
CA LYS A 19 12.00 -1.61 -13.41
C LYS A 19 12.84 -2.76 -13.99
N GLU A 20 13.93 -2.43 -14.65
CA GLU A 20 14.84 -3.43 -15.24
C GLU A 20 15.42 -4.35 -14.17
N PHE A 21 15.84 -3.79 -13.03
CA PHE A 21 16.38 -4.57 -11.93
C PHE A 21 15.36 -5.60 -11.43
N TYR A 22 14.12 -5.20 -11.18
CA TYR A 22 13.09 -6.12 -10.69
C TYR A 22 12.62 -7.10 -11.77
N GLU A 23 12.62 -6.70 -13.03
CA GLU A 23 12.37 -7.64 -14.13
C GLU A 23 13.41 -8.75 -14.16
N ASN A 24 14.68 -8.44 -13.89
CA ASN A 24 15.74 -9.44 -13.80
C ASN A 24 15.53 -10.43 -12.64
N LEU A 25 14.77 -10.04 -11.60
CA LEU A 25 14.39 -10.95 -10.51
C LEU A 25 13.11 -11.73 -10.80
N GLY A 26 12.55 -11.58 -12.00
CA GLY A 26 11.33 -12.29 -12.38
C GLY A 26 10.03 -11.54 -12.11
N PHE A 27 10.11 -10.28 -11.70
CA PHE A 27 8.92 -9.45 -11.56
C PHE A 27 8.44 -8.98 -12.92
N LYS A 28 7.13 -8.73 -13.02
CA LYS A 28 6.50 -8.13 -14.21
C LYS A 28 5.68 -6.93 -13.79
N VAL A 29 5.53 -5.98 -14.69
CA VAL A 29 4.64 -4.84 -14.45
C VAL A 29 3.22 -5.36 -14.31
N PHE A 30 2.60 -5.08 -13.18
CA PHE A 30 1.23 -5.46 -12.86
C PHE A 30 0.27 -4.29 -13.02
N ALA A 31 0.66 -3.10 -12.58
CA ALA A 31 -0.16 -1.90 -12.61
C ALA A 31 0.73 -0.66 -12.62
N GLY A 32 0.10 0.49 -12.75
CA GLY A 32 0.79 1.78 -12.77
C GLY A 32 1.12 2.25 -14.17
N ASP A 33 1.76 3.41 -14.23
CA ASP A 33 2.17 4.06 -15.47
C ASP A 33 3.51 4.74 -15.26
N ILE A 34 4.51 4.30 -16.00
CA ILE A 34 5.88 4.81 -15.85
C ILE A 34 5.97 6.32 -16.16
N GLU A 35 5.10 6.83 -17.03
CA GLU A 35 5.05 8.27 -17.33
C GLU A 35 4.51 9.07 -16.14
N ASN A 36 3.73 8.43 -15.27
CA ASN A 36 3.26 9.03 -14.02
C ASN A 36 4.19 8.71 -12.83
N ASN A 37 5.38 8.20 -13.12
CA ASN A 37 6.45 7.93 -12.15
C ASN A 37 6.11 6.88 -11.10
N TYR A 38 5.24 5.92 -11.41
CA TYR A 38 5.02 4.79 -10.54
C TYR A 38 4.70 3.50 -11.30
N LEU A 39 5.13 2.39 -10.74
CA LEU A 39 4.82 1.04 -11.23
C LEU A 39 4.59 0.12 -10.05
N ILE A 40 3.66 -0.82 -10.21
CA ILE A 40 3.50 -1.93 -9.28
C ILE A 40 4.02 -3.18 -9.99
N MET A 41 5.06 -3.76 -9.43
CA MET A 41 5.70 -4.97 -9.95
C MET A 41 5.21 -6.19 -9.18
N LYS A 42 5.01 -7.31 -9.86
CA LYS A 42 4.49 -8.52 -9.25
C LYS A 42 5.31 -9.74 -9.65
N ASN A 43 5.63 -10.57 -8.66
CA ASN A 43 6.21 -11.90 -8.84
C ASN A 43 5.40 -12.85 -7.97
N GLU A 44 4.64 -13.76 -8.59
CA GLU A 44 3.68 -14.63 -7.88
C GLU A 44 2.72 -13.77 -7.03
N ASN A 45 2.74 -13.91 -5.70
CA ASN A 45 1.91 -13.11 -4.79
C ASN A 45 2.67 -11.95 -4.14
N ASN A 46 3.89 -11.67 -4.62
CA ASN A 46 4.72 -10.62 -4.05
C ASN A 46 4.60 -9.33 -4.87
N LEU A 47 4.31 -8.25 -4.19
CA LEU A 47 4.12 -6.94 -4.81
C LEU A 47 5.19 -5.97 -4.35
N VAL A 48 5.81 -5.28 -5.29
CA VAL A 48 6.76 -4.20 -5.04
C VAL A 48 6.31 -2.98 -5.82
N GLY A 49 6.00 -1.91 -5.13
CA GLY A 49 5.67 -0.63 -5.75
C GLY A 49 6.94 0.20 -5.95
N LEU A 50 7.11 0.75 -7.13
CA LEU A 50 8.22 1.65 -7.48
C LEU A 50 7.64 3.04 -7.67
N PHE A 51 8.11 4.01 -6.88
CA PHE A 51 7.59 5.38 -6.91
C PHE A 51 8.75 6.36 -7.00
N GLN A 52 8.76 7.20 -7.99
CA GLN A 52 9.80 8.20 -8.19
C GLN A 52 9.27 9.59 -7.83
N GLY A 53 9.91 10.21 -6.82
CA GLY A 53 9.61 11.59 -6.45
C GLY A 53 8.29 11.82 -5.73
N MET A 54 7.69 10.78 -5.14
CA MET A 54 6.38 10.91 -4.47
C MET A 54 6.46 10.98 -2.95
N PHE A 55 7.49 10.38 -2.34
CA PHE A 55 7.71 10.37 -0.90
C PHE A 55 9.19 10.12 -0.62
N GLU A 56 9.62 10.35 0.63
CA GLU A 56 11.04 10.25 0.99
C GLU A 56 11.45 8.87 1.48
N ASN A 57 10.63 8.22 2.30
CA ASN A 57 10.94 6.94 2.94
C ASN A 57 10.06 5.84 2.38
N ASN A 58 10.59 4.61 2.36
CA ASN A 58 9.83 3.46 1.92
C ASN A 58 8.61 3.22 2.82
N ILE A 59 7.54 2.68 2.26
CA ILE A 59 6.26 2.51 2.93
C ILE A 59 5.82 1.05 2.85
N MET A 60 5.41 0.48 3.98
CA MET A 60 4.71 -0.80 4.00
C MET A 60 3.23 -0.52 3.74
N THR A 61 2.70 -1.03 2.63
CA THR A 61 1.33 -0.76 2.21
C THR A 61 0.48 -2.02 2.34
N PHE A 62 -0.70 -1.87 2.94
CA PHE A 62 -1.72 -2.91 3.01
C PHE A 62 -2.99 -2.40 2.32
N ASN A 63 -3.70 -3.28 1.62
CA ASN A 63 -4.90 -2.90 0.88
C ASN A 63 -6.13 -3.65 1.43
N PRO A 64 -6.79 -3.11 2.46
CA PRO A 64 -8.03 -3.72 2.95
C PRO A 64 -9.05 -3.86 1.83
N GLY A 65 -9.62 -5.06 1.69
CA GLY A 65 -10.60 -5.35 0.66
C GLY A 65 -10.04 -5.94 -0.63
N TRP A 66 -8.72 -6.00 -0.80
CA TRP A 66 -8.08 -6.56 -1.99
C TRP A 66 -7.23 -7.79 -1.68
N ASP A 67 -7.21 -8.74 -2.65
CA ASP A 67 -6.17 -9.77 -2.72
C ASP A 67 -4.95 -9.23 -3.52
N THR A 68 -3.91 -10.07 -3.69
CA THR A 68 -2.68 -9.65 -4.38
C THR A 68 -2.84 -9.50 -5.90
N SER A 69 -4.01 -9.79 -6.44
CA SER A 69 -4.36 -9.57 -7.84
C SER A 69 -5.32 -8.40 -8.01
N ALA A 70 -5.49 -7.59 -6.97
CA ALA A 70 -6.40 -6.43 -6.93
C ALA A 70 -7.86 -6.83 -7.16
N ASN A 71 -8.24 -8.05 -6.77
CA ASN A 71 -9.63 -8.49 -6.79
C ASN A 71 -10.28 -8.14 -5.45
N LYS A 72 -11.51 -7.62 -5.51
CA LYS A 72 -12.26 -7.33 -4.30
C LYS A 72 -12.62 -8.64 -3.57
N LEU A 73 -12.31 -8.67 -2.27
CA LEU A 73 -12.67 -9.79 -1.41
C LEU A 73 -14.17 -9.73 -1.07
N GLU A 74 -14.81 -10.90 -0.96
CA GLU A 74 -16.21 -10.98 -0.56
C GLU A 74 -16.42 -10.48 0.87
N SER A 75 -15.46 -10.73 1.74
CA SER A 75 -15.48 -10.31 3.14
C SER A 75 -14.14 -9.68 3.48
N PHE A 76 -14.18 -8.48 4.04
CA PHE A 76 -12.98 -7.77 4.47
C PHE A 76 -13.31 -6.79 5.60
N ASP A 77 -12.28 -6.34 6.30
CA ASP A 77 -12.43 -5.30 7.32
C ASP A 77 -12.28 -3.94 6.64
N ASP A 78 -13.31 -3.11 6.75
CA ASP A 78 -13.29 -1.75 6.19
C ASP A 78 -12.25 -0.91 6.94
N VAL A 79 -11.56 -0.05 6.21
CA VAL A 79 -10.49 0.79 6.78
C VAL A 79 -10.99 1.65 7.95
N ARG A 80 -12.25 2.07 7.95
CA ARG A 80 -12.82 2.88 9.03
C ARG A 80 -13.05 2.07 10.29
N GLU A 81 -13.41 0.79 10.15
CA GLU A 81 -13.53 -0.12 11.29
C GLU A 81 -12.15 -0.44 11.86
N ILE A 82 -11.16 -0.64 11.00
CA ILE A 82 -9.77 -0.81 11.42
C ILE A 82 -9.31 0.43 12.20
N GLN A 83 -9.60 1.62 11.68
CA GLN A 83 -9.26 2.88 12.35
C GLN A 83 -9.85 2.98 13.74
N LYS A 84 -11.13 2.67 13.90
CA LYS A 84 -11.81 2.70 15.20
C LYS A 84 -11.16 1.74 16.19
N ASP A 85 -10.81 0.54 15.72
CA ASP A 85 -10.17 -0.47 16.56
C ASP A 85 -8.76 -0.03 16.99
N LEU A 86 -7.97 0.53 16.06
CA LEU A 86 -6.64 1.05 16.38
C LEU A 86 -6.71 2.20 17.40
N LYS A 87 -7.66 3.11 17.25
CA LYS A 87 -7.85 4.21 18.19
C LYS A 87 -8.24 3.71 19.57
N LYS A 88 -9.10 2.68 19.67
CA LYS A 88 -9.45 2.05 20.94
C LYS A 88 -8.25 1.43 21.64
N LYS A 89 -7.30 0.91 20.87
CA LYS A 89 -6.07 0.31 21.39
C LYS A 89 -5.00 1.34 21.74
N GLY A 90 -5.29 2.62 21.54
CA GLY A 90 -4.36 3.71 21.85
C GLY A 90 -3.28 3.92 20.81
N VAL A 91 -3.44 3.39 19.61
CA VAL A 91 -2.47 3.58 18.51
C VAL A 91 -2.64 4.98 17.93
N LYS A 92 -1.53 5.73 17.85
CA LYS A 92 -1.53 7.05 17.23
C LYS A 92 -1.55 6.93 15.71
N LEU A 93 -2.42 7.69 15.05
CA LEU A 93 -2.51 7.75 13.59
C LEU A 93 -1.96 9.09 13.11
N GLU A 94 -1.12 9.04 12.06
CA GLU A 94 -0.59 10.26 11.43
C GLU A 94 -1.60 10.89 10.47
N GLN A 95 -2.39 10.04 9.81
CA GLN A 95 -3.47 10.47 8.93
C GLN A 95 -4.65 9.53 9.12
N GLU A 96 -5.86 10.07 9.18
CA GLU A 96 -7.09 9.32 9.38
C GLU A 96 -7.98 9.35 8.16
N ALA A 97 -8.76 8.27 7.97
CA ALA A 97 -9.85 8.25 7.01
C ALA A 97 -11.06 8.99 7.58
N ASP A 98 -11.89 9.56 6.70
CA ASP A 98 -13.17 10.15 7.11
C ASP A 98 -14.13 9.02 7.51
N GLU A 99 -14.48 8.96 8.78
CA GLU A 99 -15.35 7.90 9.33
C GLU A 99 -16.79 7.96 8.83
N ASP A 100 -17.20 9.10 8.29
CA ASP A 100 -18.55 9.30 7.74
C ASP A 100 -18.61 8.99 6.24
N SER A 101 -17.47 8.65 5.61
CA SER A 101 -17.40 8.31 4.20
C SER A 101 -17.59 6.79 3.98
N SER A 102 -17.70 6.39 2.72
CA SER A 102 -17.74 5.00 2.30
C SER A 102 -16.86 4.79 1.08
N GLY A 103 -16.51 3.53 0.78
CA GLY A 103 -15.63 3.22 -0.35
C GLY A 103 -14.17 3.46 -0.03
N PRO A 104 -13.37 3.94 -1.00
CA PRO A 104 -11.94 4.16 -0.81
C PRO A 104 -11.62 5.07 0.36
N GLY A 105 -10.53 4.77 1.05
CA GLY A 105 -10.06 5.55 2.18
C GLY A 105 -8.71 5.06 2.65
N SER A 106 -7.95 5.89 3.35
CA SER A 106 -6.61 5.54 3.77
C SER A 106 -6.27 6.02 5.18
N ILE A 107 -5.35 5.30 5.80
CA ILE A 107 -4.79 5.60 7.12
C ILE A 107 -3.28 5.55 7.02
N VAL A 108 -2.59 6.50 7.63
CA VAL A 108 -1.13 6.47 7.75
C VAL A 108 -0.77 6.39 9.23
N LEU A 109 0.12 5.48 9.56
CA LEU A 109 0.66 5.36 10.91
C LEU A 109 2.13 4.94 10.85
N MET A 110 2.81 5.00 11.97
CA MET A 110 4.20 4.58 12.08
C MET A 110 4.35 3.50 13.13
N ASP A 111 5.27 2.56 12.87
CA ASP A 111 5.64 1.59 13.89
C ASP A 111 6.55 2.26 14.96
N PRO A 112 6.94 1.53 16.03
CA PRO A 112 7.75 2.13 17.09
C PRO A 112 9.12 2.66 16.64
N ASP A 113 9.63 2.18 15.51
CA ASP A 113 10.95 2.58 14.98
C ASP A 113 10.85 3.60 13.85
N GLY A 114 9.65 4.13 13.61
CA GLY A 114 9.43 5.17 12.61
C GLY A 114 9.23 4.65 11.19
N ASN A 115 8.94 3.35 11.01
CA ASN A 115 8.62 2.82 9.70
C ASN A 115 7.18 3.20 9.35
N THR A 116 7.00 3.79 8.17
CA THR A 116 5.69 4.24 7.71
C THR A 116 4.84 3.06 7.23
N ILE A 117 3.60 3.03 7.67
CA ILE A 117 2.59 2.05 7.27
C ILE A 117 1.42 2.80 6.67
N LEU A 118 0.99 2.36 5.49
CA LEU A 118 -0.19 2.88 4.80
C LEU A 118 -1.23 1.77 4.70
N LEU A 119 -2.43 2.03 5.20
CA LEU A 119 -3.59 1.18 4.97
C LEU A 119 -4.42 1.88 3.90
N ASP A 120 -4.44 1.35 2.70
CA ASP A 120 -5.01 2.01 1.53
C ASP A 120 -6.11 1.14 0.91
N GLN A 121 -7.35 1.44 1.25
CA GLN A 121 -8.52 0.73 0.73
C GLN A 121 -8.97 1.37 -0.57
N HIS A 122 -9.09 0.57 -1.62
CA HIS A 122 -9.48 1.03 -2.96
C HIS A 122 -10.93 0.68 -3.33
N VAL A 123 -11.62 -0.06 -2.48
CA VAL A 123 -12.99 -0.57 -2.76
C VAL A 123 -14.03 -0.09 -1.76
#